data_aec532b172b2ccf89f599a8b966679ce
#
_entry.id   aec532b172b2ccf89f599a8b966679ce
#
_cell.length_a   1.000
_cell.length_b   1.000
_cell.length_c   1.000
_cell.angle_alpha   90.00
_cell.angle_beta   90.00
_cell.angle_gamma   90.00
#
_symmetry.space_group_name_H-M   'P 1'
#
loop_
_entity.id
_entity.type
_entity.pdbx_description
1 polymer ?
#
loop_
_entity_poly.entity_id
_entity_poly.type
_entity_poly.pdbx_seq_one_letter_code
_entity_poly.pdbx_strand_id
1 'polypeptide(L)'
;MSFGQFIALASFVLSMGTIALTYAVGTAEGSAALCNPFFDGCTDITHTGMKGDAGFIFRGGMIAACSFFVIWWMVMRVWLAGSNRIALSVMQFFGVLAALGLLAGTAVLLPEKADTHWGVHVRGANLFFQGMLFALTINYVLIFRARKRGFVVPSFIFKTSLIAVLWFMFIGFAGVTVGVEMSHGKRIIEWWTTLFIGLYFLSSWWDWKGIQLSVNEASGK
;
A
#
# COMPACT_ATOMS: atom_id res chain seq x y z
N MET A 1 4.54 18.11 -14.09
CA MET A 1 4.55 16.94 -13.19
C MET A 1 5.77 16.11 -13.56
N SER A 2 6.65 15.81 -12.59
CA SER A 2 7.80 14.92 -12.82
C SER A 2 7.36 13.45 -12.89
N PHE A 3 8.23 12.56 -13.43
CA PHE A 3 7.95 11.13 -13.44
C PHE A 3 7.69 10.57 -12.04
N GLY A 4 8.52 10.94 -11.06
CA GLY A 4 8.33 10.52 -9.67
C GLY A 4 6.99 10.97 -9.10
N GLN A 5 6.60 12.21 -9.35
CA GLN A 5 5.28 12.71 -8.95
C GLN A 5 4.13 11.91 -9.57
N PHE A 6 4.24 11.58 -10.85
CA PHE A 6 3.25 10.73 -11.52
C PHE A 6 3.13 9.37 -10.82
N ILE A 7 4.25 8.71 -10.52
CA ILE A 7 4.24 7.41 -9.83
C ILE A 7 3.61 7.52 -8.44
N ALA A 8 3.94 8.56 -7.65
CA ALA A 8 3.35 8.76 -6.34
C ALA A 8 1.83 8.94 -6.41
N LEU A 9 1.36 9.76 -7.35
CA LEU A 9 -0.07 10.00 -7.57
C LEU A 9 -0.78 8.75 -8.07
N ALA A 10 -0.22 8.07 -9.09
CA ALA A 10 -0.81 6.87 -9.66
C ALA A 10 -0.92 5.73 -8.63
N SER A 11 0.11 5.54 -7.78
CA SER A 11 0.06 4.56 -6.69
C SER A 11 -1.12 4.80 -5.75
N PHE A 12 -1.38 6.05 -5.39
CA PHE A 12 -2.49 6.42 -4.53
C PHE A 12 -3.84 6.34 -5.25
N VAL A 13 -3.98 6.98 -6.41
CA VAL A 13 -5.26 7.10 -7.11
C VAL A 13 -5.75 5.74 -7.61
N LEU A 14 -4.87 4.90 -8.14
CA LEU A 14 -5.26 3.57 -8.58
C LEU A 14 -5.70 2.69 -7.42
N SER A 15 -4.98 2.69 -6.30
CA SER A 15 -5.36 1.85 -5.17
C SER A 15 -6.61 2.38 -4.47
N MET A 16 -6.63 3.63 -4.03
CA MET A 16 -7.75 4.22 -3.30
C MET A 16 -8.97 4.44 -4.19
N GLY A 17 -8.76 4.86 -5.43
CA GLY A 17 -9.84 5.01 -6.42
C GLY A 17 -10.50 3.67 -6.75
N THR A 18 -9.71 2.61 -6.92
CA THR A 18 -10.25 1.25 -7.10
C THR A 18 -11.10 0.83 -5.90
N ILE A 19 -10.58 0.98 -4.69
CA ILE A 19 -11.32 0.61 -3.47
C ILE A 19 -12.62 1.42 -3.34
N ALA A 20 -12.56 2.73 -3.56
CA ALA A 20 -13.74 3.59 -3.48
C ALA A 20 -14.78 3.24 -4.56
N LEU A 21 -14.35 3.02 -5.80
CA LEU A 21 -15.24 2.63 -6.89
C LEU A 21 -15.85 1.24 -6.66
N THR A 22 -15.04 0.28 -6.22
CA THR A 22 -15.49 -1.07 -5.88
C THR A 22 -16.54 -1.05 -4.78
N TYR A 23 -16.31 -0.24 -3.73
CA TYR A 23 -17.28 -0.08 -2.66
C TYR A 23 -18.60 0.53 -3.17
N ALA A 24 -18.51 1.59 -3.98
CA ALA A 24 -19.70 2.24 -4.55
C ALA A 24 -20.50 1.29 -5.44
N VAL A 25 -19.83 0.52 -6.32
CA VAL A 25 -20.49 -0.46 -7.20
C VAL A 25 -21.05 -1.62 -6.38
N GLY A 26 -20.27 -2.20 -5.45
CA GLY A 26 -20.70 -3.29 -4.59
C GLY A 26 -21.91 -2.94 -3.72
N THR A 27 -22.01 -1.70 -3.23
CA THR A 27 -23.20 -1.24 -2.50
C THR A 27 -24.40 -1.04 -3.42
N ALA A 28 -24.19 -0.53 -4.64
CA ALA A 28 -25.27 -0.38 -5.64
C ALA A 28 -25.83 -1.74 -6.11
N GLU A 29 -24.97 -2.76 -6.21
CA GLU A 29 -25.36 -4.14 -6.54
C GLU A 29 -25.95 -4.91 -5.35
N GLY A 30 -25.93 -4.33 -4.12
CA GLY A 30 -26.38 -5.01 -2.91
C GLY A 30 -25.42 -6.12 -2.43
N SER A 31 -24.22 -6.21 -2.98
CA SER A 31 -23.18 -7.17 -2.59
C SER A 31 -22.33 -6.72 -1.41
N ALA A 32 -22.33 -5.43 -1.10
CA ALA A 32 -21.68 -4.84 0.07
C ALA A 32 -22.68 -4.00 0.88
N ALA A 33 -22.50 -3.97 2.20
CA ALA A 33 -23.34 -3.17 3.09
C ALA A 33 -23.08 -1.67 2.88
N LEU A 34 -24.14 -0.87 2.76
CA LEU A 34 -24.04 0.59 2.75
C LEU A 34 -23.87 1.12 4.18
N CYS A 35 -22.69 1.61 4.49
CA CYS A 35 -22.34 2.16 5.81
C CYS A 35 -21.06 3.02 5.70
N ASN A 36 -20.55 3.53 6.81
CA ASN A 36 -19.21 4.10 6.82
C ASN A 36 -18.18 3.05 7.28
N PRO A 37 -17.44 2.40 6.37
CA PRO A 37 -16.57 1.29 6.73
C PRO A 37 -15.40 1.70 7.64
N PHE A 38 -15.02 2.99 7.65
CA PHE A 38 -13.97 3.51 8.52
C PHE A 38 -14.39 3.61 10.00
N PHE A 39 -15.68 3.65 10.28
CA PHE A 39 -16.20 3.79 11.64
C PHE A 39 -17.10 2.62 12.05
N ASP A 40 -17.90 2.12 11.13
CA ASP A 40 -18.88 1.06 11.43
C ASP A 40 -18.29 -0.34 11.28
N GLY A 41 -17.22 -0.50 10.47
CA GLY A 41 -16.61 -1.82 10.23
C GLY A 41 -17.58 -2.86 9.67
N CYS A 42 -18.58 -2.43 8.91
CA CYS A 42 -19.63 -3.30 8.37
C CYS A 42 -19.14 -4.23 7.26
N THR A 43 -18.09 -3.82 6.53
CA THR A 43 -17.48 -4.61 5.46
C THR A 43 -15.96 -4.42 5.47
N ASP A 44 -15.21 -5.43 5.06
CA ASP A 44 -13.79 -5.29 4.74
C ASP A 44 -13.61 -4.96 3.25
N ILE A 45 -12.40 -4.52 2.90
CA ILE A 45 -12.07 -4.10 1.53
C ILE A 45 -12.27 -5.26 0.54
N THR A 46 -11.89 -6.47 0.92
CA THR A 46 -11.99 -7.65 0.08
C THR A 46 -13.44 -7.99 -0.26
N HIS A 47 -14.33 -7.96 0.72
CA HIS A 47 -15.74 -8.29 0.50
C HIS A 47 -16.44 -7.32 -0.45
N THR A 48 -15.99 -6.07 -0.52
CA THR A 48 -16.54 -5.10 -1.49
C THR A 48 -16.26 -5.52 -2.93
N GLY A 49 -15.17 -6.24 -3.18
CA GLY A 49 -14.70 -6.65 -4.51
C GLY A 49 -14.80 -8.14 -4.81
N MET A 50 -15.64 -8.91 -4.11
CA MET A 50 -15.73 -10.35 -4.36
C MET A 50 -16.72 -10.71 -5.49
N LYS A 51 -17.81 -9.97 -5.65
CA LYS A 51 -18.94 -10.34 -6.52
C LYS A 51 -19.22 -9.29 -7.59
N GLY A 52 -19.96 -9.68 -8.61
CA GLY A 52 -20.47 -8.80 -9.63
C GLY A 52 -19.42 -8.01 -10.40
N ASP A 53 -19.82 -6.85 -10.91
CA ASP A 53 -18.93 -5.92 -11.60
C ASP A 53 -17.87 -5.33 -10.65
N ALA A 54 -18.24 -5.16 -9.37
CA ALA A 54 -17.31 -4.77 -8.32
C ALA A 54 -16.07 -5.69 -8.26
N GLY A 55 -16.26 -7.00 -8.47
CA GLY A 55 -15.18 -7.99 -8.47
C GLY A 55 -14.20 -7.82 -9.64
N PHE A 56 -14.68 -7.45 -10.82
CA PHE A 56 -13.82 -7.17 -11.98
C PHE A 56 -13.02 -5.87 -11.76
N ILE A 57 -13.69 -4.82 -11.28
CA ILE A 57 -13.07 -3.52 -10.98
C ILE A 57 -11.96 -3.70 -9.93
N PHE A 58 -12.25 -4.44 -8.86
CA PHE A 58 -11.29 -4.69 -7.79
C PHE A 58 -10.04 -5.40 -8.30
N ARG A 59 -10.22 -6.54 -8.97
CA ARG A 59 -9.07 -7.31 -9.48
C ARG A 59 -8.26 -6.51 -10.50
N GLY A 60 -8.91 -5.93 -11.50
CA GLY A 60 -8.22 -5.15 -12.53
C GLY A 60 -7.48 -3.93 -11.96
N GLY A 61 -8.14 -3.14 -11.12
CA GLY A 61 -7.57 -1.93 -10.53
C GLY A 61 -6.47 -2.21 -9.52
N MET A 62 -6.64 -3.22 -8.65
CA MET A 62 -5.59 -3.56 -7.66
C MET A 62 -4.36 -4.20 -8.32
N ILE A 63 -4.51 -5.02 -9.36
CA ILE A 63 -3.37 -5.55 -10.14
C ILE A 63 -2.59 -4.39 -10.78
N ALA A 64 -3.29 -3.41 -11.37
CA ALA A 64 -2.66 -2.21 -11.90
C ALA A 64 -1.95 -1.42 -10.80
N ALA A 65 -2.58 -1.20 -9.65
CA ALA A 65 -1.98 -0.51 -8.50
C ALA A 65 -0.70 -1.20 -8.00
N CYS A 66 -0.67 -2.54 -7.94
CA CYS A 66 0.51 -3.31 -7.55
C CYS A 66 1.72 -3.02 -8.45
N SER A 67 1.51 -2.85 -9.76
CA SER A 67 2.57 -2.49 -10.70
C SER A 67 3.18 -1.13 -10.35
N PHE A 68 2.35 -0.15 -9.99
CA PHE A 68 2.83 1.16 -9.54
C PHE A 68 3.51 1.13 -8.18
N PHE A 69 3.10 0.26 -7.26
CA PHE A 69 3.83 0.04 -6.00
C PHE A 69 5.23 -0.47 -6.25
N VAL A 70 5.41 -1.44 -7.15
CA VAL A 70 6.75 -1.94 -7.53
C VAL A 70 7.60 -0.82 -8.10
N ILE A 71 7.06 -0.02 -9.05
CA ILE A 71 7.78 1.10 -9.65
C ILE A 71 8.11 2.16 -8.58
N TRP A 72 7.20 2.43 -7.64
CA TRP A 72 7.43 3.35 -6.53
C TRP A 72 8.64 2.93 -5.68
N TRP A 73 8.79 1.64 -5.35
CA TRP A 73 9.95 1.13 -4.63
C TRP A 73 11.25 1.25 -5.43
N MET A 74 11.19 1.08 -6.76
CA MET A 74 12.34 1.31 -7.64
C MET A 74 12.78 2.77 -7.64
N VAL A 75 11.84 3.70 -7.81
CA VAL A 75 12.10 5.16 -7.78
C VAL A 75 12.64 5.57 -6.41
N MET A 76 12.06 5.06 -5.33
CA MET A 76 12.50 5.33 -3.96
C MET A 76 13.94 4.88 -3.72
N ARG A 77 14.32 3.71 -4.22
CA ARG A 77 15.71 3.21 -4.16
C ARG A 77 16.69 4.14 -4.89
N VAL A 78 16.32 4.60 -6.08
CA VAL A 78 17.15 5.54 -6.86
C VAL A 78 17.26 6.88 -6.12
N TRP A 79 16.17 7.38 -5.59
CA TRP A 79 16.12 8.63 -4.86
C TRP A 79 16.99 8.63 -3.59
N LEU A 80 17.08 7.49 -2.91
CA LEU A 80 17.90 7.29 -1.71
C LEU A 80 19.28 6.66 -2.00
N ALA A 81 19.77 6.67 -3.25
CA ALA A 81 20.98 5.94 -3.68
C ALA A 81 22.24 6.25 -2.85
N GLY A 82 22.35 7.46 -2.24
CA GLY A 82 23.43 7.82 -1.32
C GLY A 82 23.36 7.17 0.08
N SER A 83 22.37 6.29 0.34
CA SER A 83 22.18 5.59 1.60
C SER A 83 22.85 4.22 1.62
N ASN A 84 22.80 3.53 2.78
CA ASN A 84 23.37 2.19 2.93
C ASN A 84 22.74 1.21 1.93
N ARG A 85 23.59 0.57 1.08
CA ARG A 85 23.16 -0.29 -0.02
C ARG A 85 22.37 -1.53 0.46
N ILE A 86 22.77 -2.13 1.59
CA ILE A 86 22.10 -3.31 2.15
C ILE A 86 20.70 -2.92 2.60
N ALA A 87 20.57 -1.83 3.37
CA ALA A 87 19.28 -1.35 3.86
C ALA A 87 18.34 -0.96 2.69
N LEU A 88 18.87 -0.36 1.61
CA LEU A 88 18.11 -0.08 0.38
C LEU A 88 17.62 -1.35 -0.29
N SER A 89 18.47 -2.40 -0.36
CA SER A 89 18.08 -3.68 -0.96
C SER A 89 17.02 -4.38 -0.12
N VAL A 90 17.15 -4.38 1.21
CA VAL A 90 16.18 -4.98 2.13
C VAL A 90 14.84 -4.23 2.06
N MET A 91 14.86 -2.90 2.08
CA MET A 91 13.67 -2.07 1.90
C MET A 91 12.93 -2.41 0.59
N GLN A 92 13.66 -2.41 -0.54
CA GLN A 92 13.09 -2.72 -1.84
C GLN A 92 12.55 -4.15 -1.91
N PHE A 93 13.30 -5.13 -1.40
CA PHE A 93 12.89 -6.52 -1.38
C PHE A 93 11.55 -6.70 -0.66
N PHE A 94 11.41 -6.19 0.55
CA PHE A 94 10.15 -6.31 1.31
C PHE A 94 9.02 -5.52 0.67
N GLY A 95 9.29 -4.35 0.12
CA GLY A 95 8.27 -3.55 -0.56
C GLY A 95 7.74 -4.20 -1.84
N VAL A 96 8.62 -4.76 -2.65
CA VAL A 96 8.25 -5.51 -3.87
C VAL A 96 7.54 -6.81 -3.49
N LEU A 97 8.05 -7.55 -2.50
CA LEU A 97 7.44 -8.78 -2.01
C LEU A 97 6.02 -8.54 -1.49
N ALA A 98 5.81 -7.43 -0.76
CA ALA A 98 4.49 -7.01 -0.30
C ALA A 98 3.53 -6.73 -1.47
N ALA A 99 3.99 -5.98 -2.48
CA ALA A 99 3.19 -5.71 -3.68
C ALA A 99 2.83 -6.99 -4.44
N LEU A 100 3.77 -7.93 -4.57
CA LEU A 100 3.52 -9.24 -5.19
C LEU A 100 2.57 -10.11 -4.35
N GLY A 101 2.65 -10.02 -3.02
CA GLY A 101 1.69 -10.66 -2.11
C GLY A 101 0.26 -10.17 -2.34
N LEU A 102 0.08 -8.85 -2.44
CA LEU A 102 -1.22 -8.25 -2.75
C LEU A 102 -1.73 -8.68 -4.13
N LEU A 103 -0.84 -8.66 -5.14
CA LEU A 103 -1.17 -9.11 -6.50
C LEU A 103 -1.64 -10.56 -6.50
N ALA A 104 -0.89 -11.47 -5.88
CA ALA A 104 -1.24 -12.89 -5.81
C ALA A 104 -2.57 -13.09 -5.04
N GLY A 105 -2.73 -12.44 -3.89
CA GLY A 105 -3.95 -12.50 -3.10
C GLY A 105 -5.18 -11.95 -3.84
N THR A 106 -5.01 -10.90 -4.64
CA THR A 106 -6.09 -10.29 -5.42
C THR A 106 -6.44 -11.15 -6.65
N ALA A 107 -5.44 -11.70 -7.33
CA ALA A 107 -5.63 -12.49 -8.55
C ALA A 107 -6.46 -13.76 -8.32
N VAL A 108 -6.32 -14.39 -7.14
CA VAL A 108 -7.05 -15.63 -6.78
C VAL A 108 -8.38 -15.38 -6.08
N LEU A 109 -8.80 -14.13 -5.93
CA LEU A 109 -10.05 -13.80 -5.26
C LEU A 109 -11.25 -14.22 -6.11
N LEU A 110 -12.04 -15.16 -5.60
CA LEU A 110 -13.22 -15.69 -6.24
C LEU A 110 -14.49 -15.27 -5.47
N PRO A 111 -15.67 -15.24 -6.14
CA PRO A 111 -16.94 -14.94 -5.50
C PRO A 111 -17.31 -15.91 -4.38
N GLU A 112 -16.84 -17.14 -4.48
CA GLU A 112 -17.03 -18.18 -3.47
C GLU A 112 -15.72 -18.40 -2.70
N LYS A 113 -15.84 -18.51 -1.38
CA LYS A 113 -14.70 -18.81 -0.50
C LYS A 113 -14.31 -20.29 -0.62
N ALA A 114 -13.72 -20.67 -1.76
CA ALA A 114 -13.08 -21.97 -1.87
C ALA A 114 -11.83 -22.00 -0.98
N ASP A 115 -11.72 -22.94 -0.07
CA ASP A 115 -10.72 -22.97 1.02
C ASP A 115 -9.28 -22.73 0.56
N THR A 116 -8.87 -23.31 -0.57
CA THR A 116 -7.52 -23.17 -1.11
C THR A 116 -7.25 -21.74 -1.60
N HIS A 117 -8.16 -21.16 -2.37
CA HIS A 117 -8.01 -19.80 -2.92
C HIS A 117 -8.10 -18.73 -1.83
N TRP A 118 -9.02 -18.93 -0.87
CA TRP A 118 -9.14 -18.05 0.28
C TRP A 118 -7.87 -18.03 1.13
N GLY A 119 -7.25 -19.21 1.36
CA GLY A 119 -5.98 -19.32 2.06
C GLY A 119 -4.83 -18.58 1.37
N VAL A 120 -4.77 -18.58 0.03
CA VAL A 120 -3.78 -17.81 -0.73
C VAL A 120 -4.06 -16.30 -0.61
N HIS A 121 -5.34 -15.90 -0.73
CA HIS A 121 -5.74 -14.50 -0.54
C HIS A 121 -5.33 -13.97 0.84
N VAL A 122 -5.66 -14.67 1.91
CA VAL A 122 -5.33 -14.25 3.30
C VAL A 122 -3.82 -14.15 3.50
N ARG A 123 -3.03 -15.13 2.99
CA ARG A 123 -1.56 -15.06 3.07
C ARG A 123 -1.01 -13.89 2.27
N GLY A 124 -1.54 -13.64 1.07
CA GLY A 124 -1.17 -12.51 0.23
C GLY A 124 -1.45 -11.16 0.90
N ALA A 125 -2.63 -11.00 1.50
CA ALA A 125 -3.00 -9.79 2.24
C ALA A 125 -2.10 -9.59 3.48
N ASN A 126 -1.85 -10.65 4.27
CA ASN A 126 -0.93 -10.57 5.41
C ASN A 126 0.48 -10.18 4.99
N LEU A 127 0.99 -10.78 3.90
CA LEU A 127 2.29 -10.44 3.35
C LEU A 127 2.34 -8.97 2.89
N PHE A 128 1.24 -8.46 2.29
CA PHE A 128 1.14 -7.07 1.92
C PHE A 128 1.22 -6.14 3.14
N PHE A 129 0.35 -6.29 4.12
CA PHE A 129 0.30 -5.38 5.26
C PHE A 129 1.58 -5.41 6.10
N GLN A 130 2.07 -6.61 6.45
CA GLN A 130 3.27 -6.76 7.27
C GLN A 130 4.54 -6.37 6.51
N GLY A 131 4.69 -6.85 5.27
CA GLY A 131 5.83 -6.54 4.43
C GLY A 131 5.90 -5.05 4.09
N MET A 132 4.75 -4.41 3.86
CA MET A 132 4.66 -2.98 3.60
C MET A 132 5.04 -2.16 4.83
N LEU A 133 4.50 -2.48 6.01
CA LEU A 133 4.86 -1.80 7.24
C LEU A 133 6.37 -1.89 7.51
N PHE A 134 6.95 -3.07 7.33
CA PHE A 134 8.38 -3.29 7.50
C PHE A 134 9.22 -2.49 6.49
N ALA A 135 8.85 -2.53 5.22
CA ALA A 135 9.53 -1.78 4.16
C ALA A 135 9.43 -0.26 4.37
N LEU A 136 8.24 0.25 4.74
CA LEU A 136 8.01 1.66 5.04
C LEU A 136 8.79 2.12 6.27
N THR A 137 8.95 1.26 7.28
CA THR A 137 9.77 1.55 8.46
C THR A 137 11.25 1.70 8.09
N ILE A 138 11.79 0.79 7.29
CA ILE A 138 13.18 0.90 6.80
C ILE A 138 13.33 2.17 5.95
N ASN A 139 12.37 2.44 5.06
CA ASN A 139 12.33 3.64 4.25
C ASN A 139 12.39 4.90 5.12
N TYR A 140 11.55 4.98 6.14
CA TYR A 140 11.54 6.11 7.07
C TYR A 140 12.88 6.29 7.78
N VAL A 141 13.51 5.21 8.27
CA VAL A 141 14.83 5.26 8.90
C VAL A 141 15.90 5.78 7.93
N LEU A 142 15.86 5.36 6.67
CA LEU A 142 16.79 5.84 5.65
C LEU A 142 16.56 7.33 5.34
N ILE A 143 15.33 7.77 5.23
CA ILE A 143 14.96 9.18 5.05
C ILE A 143 15.43 10.02 6.25
N PHE A 144 15.19 9.55 7.47
CA PHE A 144 15.65 10.23 8.69
C PHE A 144 17.17 10.41 8.72
N ARG A 145 17.93 9.36 8.35
CA ARG A 145 19.39 9.42 8.26
C ARG A 145 19.86 10.34 7.11
N ALA A 146 19.18 10.33 5.98
CA ALA A 146 19.48 11.21 4.85
C ALA A 146 19.25 12.68 5.26
N ARG A 147 18.14 12.97 5.95
CA ARG A 147 17.85 14.32 6.46
C ARG A 147 18.91 14.83 7.44
N LYS A 148 19.40 13.99 8.34
CA LYS A 148 20.52 14.35 9.24
C LYS A 148 21.81 14.74 8.49
N ARG A 149 21.95 14.30 7.25
CA ARG A 149 23.07 14.65 6.35
C ARG A 149 22.76 15.87 5.45
N GLY A 150 21.69 16.62 5.74
CA GLY A 150 21.30 17.82 5.00
C GLY A 150 20.36 17.56 3.79
N PHE A 151 19.89 16.31 3.59
CA PHE A 151 18.95 16.03 2.51
C PHE A 151 17.56 16.60 2.81
N VAL A 152 16.99 17.36 1.87
CA VAL A 152 15.68 17.99 2.04
C VAL A 152 14.57 17.02 1.73
N VAL A 153 13.69 16.80 2.70
CA VAL A 153 12.52 15.91 2.58
C VAL A 153 11.27 16.68 3.02
N PRO A 154 10.55 17.31 2.10
CA PRO A 154 9.39 18.15 2.42
C PRO A 154 8.29 17.39 3.19
N SER A 155 8.06 16.11 2.86
CA SER A 155 7.02 15.29 3.49
C SER A 155 7.44 14.66 4.83
N PHE A 156 8.60 14.99 5.38
CA PHE A 156 9.18 14.27 6.52
C PHE A 156 8.25 14.19 7.74
N ILE A 157 7.67 15.32 8.17
CA ILE A 157 6.78 15.36 9.34
C ILE A 157 5.54 14.49 9.07
N PHE A 158 4.95 14.62 7.89
CA PHE A 158 3.80 13.83 7.49
C PHE A 158 4.10 12.32 7.48
N LYS A 159 5.26 11.91 6.90
CA LYS A 159 5.70 10.51 6.94
C LYS A 159 5.93 10.01 8.38
N THR A 160 6.47 10.87 9.27
CA THR A 160 6.65 10.52 10.67
C THR A 160 5.33 10.20 11.35
N SER A 161 4.32 11.05 11.16
CA SER A 161 2.98 10.83 11.71
C SER A 161 2.36 9.56 11.17
N LEU A 162 2.47 9.32 9.85
CA LEU A 162 1.91 8.11 9.22
C LEU A 162 2.57 6.83 9.75
N ILE A 163 3.89 6.79 9.90
CA ILE A 163 4.60 5.62 10.45
C ILE A 163 4.19 5.37 11.90
N ALA A 164 4.09 6.42 12.71
CA ALA A 164 3.65 6.28 14.11
C ALA A 164 2.24 5.70 14.20
N VAL A 165 1.30 6.19 13.39
CA VAL A 165 -0.08 5.69 13.36
C VAL A 165 -0.15 4.27 12.81
N LEU A 166 0.60 3.93 11.76
CA LEU A 166 0.65 2.57 11.22
C LEU A 166 1.16 1.56 12.26
N TRP A 167 2.19 1.90 13.03
CA TRP A 167 2.66 1.06 14.14
C TRP A 167 1.64 0.95 15.27
N PHE A 168 0.99 2.04 15.64
CA PHE A 168 -0.08 2.02 16.63
C PHE A 168 -1.21 1.08 16.22
N MET A 169 -1.64 1.15 14.95
CA MET A 169 -2.67 0.26 14.40
C MET A 169 -2.21 -1.20 14.35
N PHE A 170 -0.96 -1.45 13.98
CA PHE A 170 -0.41 -2.79 13.93
C PHE A 170 -0.34 -3.44 15.34
N ILE A 171 0.10 -2.69 16.34
CA ILE A 171 0.14 -3.15 17.74
C ILE A 171 -1.28 -3.36 18.26
N GLY A 172 -2.20 -2.43 17.98
CA GLY A 172 -3.61 -2.56 18.33
C GLY A 172 -4.24 -3.81 17.69
N PHE A 173 -3.96 -4.05 16.42
CA PHE A 173 -4.42 -5.25 15.71
C PHE A 173 -3.86 -6.55 16.31
N ALA A 174 -2.57 -6.59 16.64
CA ALA A 174 -1.94 -7.74 17.29
C ALA A 174 -2.53 -8.00 18.68
N GLY A 175 -2.79 -6.95 19.47
CA GLY A 175 -3.44 -7.07 20.78
C GLY A 175 -4.88 -7.58 20.71
N VAL A 176 -5.57 -7.27 19.63
CA VAL A 176 -6.96 -7.64 19.37
C VAL A 176 -7.10 -9.10 18.89
N THR A 177 -6.11 -9.64 18.19
CA THR A 177 -6.15 -11.02 17.66
C THR A 177 -5.93 -12.09 18.74
N VAL A 178 -5.47 -11.74 19.93
CA VAL A 178 -5.11 -12.66 21.02
C VAL A 178 -6.32 -13.07 21.90
N GLY A 179 -7.54 -12.58 21.66
CA GLY A 179 -8.60 -13.01 22.58
C GLY A 179 -10.05 -12.72 22.25
N VAL A 180 -10.39 -12.03 21.17
CA VAL A 180 -11.79 -11.67 20.86
C VAL A 180 -12.07 -11.77 19.36
N GLU A 181 -13.20 -12.38 18.99
CA GLU A 181 -13.79 -12.21 17.65
C GLU A 181 -14.17 -10.74 17.41
N MET A 182 -13.20 -9.93 17.04
CA MET A 182 -13.45 -8.53 16.69
C MET A 182 -13.65 -8.38 15.20
N SER A 183 -14.79 -8.86 14.69
CA SER A 183 -15.15 -8.74 13.30
C SER A 183 -15.18 -7.28 12.82
N HIS A 184 -15.77 -6.36 13.59
CA HIS A 184 -15.90 -4.94 13.24
C HIS A 184 -14.59 -4.15 13.37
N GLY A 185 -13.90 -4.27 14.50
CA GLY A 185 -12.64 -3.54 14.72
C GLY A 185 -11.52 -3.90 13.73
N LYS A 186 -11.44 -5.17 13.34
CA LYS A 186 -10.48 -5.63 12.33
C LYS A 186 -10.73 -4.94 10.98
N ARG A 187 -11.99 -4.84 10.55
CA ARG A 187 -12.37 -4.18 9.29
C ARG A 187 -12.05 -2.69 9.33
N ILE A 188 -12.36 -2.00 10.43
CA ILE A 188 -12.02 -0.58 10.63
C ILE A 188 -10.52 -0.36 10.48
N ILE A 189 -9.70 -1.20 11.15
CA ILE A 189 -8.23 -1.10 11.09
C ILE A 189 -7.73 -1.33 9.65
N GLU A 190 -8.31 -2.29 8.93
CA GLU A 190 -7.94 -2.57 7.53
C GLU A 190 -8.14 -1.34 6.64
N TRP A 191 -9.30 -0.66 6.72
CA TRP A 191 -9.59 0.54 5.95
C TRP A 191 -8.63 1.68 6.25
N TRP A 192 -8.41 1.97 7.53
CA TRP A 192 -7.49 3.02 7.94
C TRP A 192 -6.04 2.71 7.58
N THR A 193 -5.59 1.48 7.80
CA THR A 193 -4.22 1.06 7.46
C THR A 193 -3.97 1.20 5.96
N THR A 194 -4.92 0.77 5.13
CA THR A 194 -4.82 0.89 3.68
C THR A 194 -4.75 2.34 3.23
N LEU A 195 -5.59 3.20 3.80
CA LEU A 195 -5.56 4.65 3.54
C LEU A 195 -4.20 5.26 3.92
N PHE A 196 -3.66 4.94 5.10
CA PHE A 196 -2.39 5.52 5.55
C PHE A 196 -1.19 5.01 4.74
N ILE A 197 -1.19 3.76 4.30
CA ILE A 197 -0.20 3.25 3.33
C ILE A 197 -0.30 4.05 2.01
N GLY A 198 -1.50 4.24 1.50
CA GLY A 198 -1.73 5.05 0.30
C GLY A 198 -1.24 6.50 0.44
N LEU A 199 -1.56 7.14 1.56
CA LEU A 199 -1.09 8.50 1.87
C LEU A 199 0.43 8.57 2.02
N TYR A 200 1.08 7.51 2.51
CA TYR A 200 2.53 7.46 2.55
C TYR A 200 3.13 7.46 1.14
N PHE A 201 2.59 6.68 0.21
CA PHE A 201 3.01 6.72 -1.20
C PHE A 201 2.78 8.10 -1.81
N LEU A 202 1.58 8.67 -1.61
CA LEU A 202 1.23 10.00 -2.12
C LEU A 202 2.17 11.08 -1.57
N SER A 203 2.62 10.98 -0.33
CA SER A 203 3.51 11.98 0.28
C SER A 203 4.84 12.16 -0.48
N SER A 204 5.25 11.16 -1.25
CA SER A 204 6.42 11.28 -2.12
C SER A 204 6.22 12.25 -3.29
N TRP A 205 4.99 12.69 -3.57
CA TRP A 205 4.70 13.77 -4.49
C TRP A 205 5.47 15.05 -4.16
N TRP A 206 5.53 15.39 -2.88
CA TRP A 206 6.29 16.58 -2.43
C TRP A 206 7.79 16.36 -2.48
N ASP A 207 8.25 15.15 -2.17
CA ASP A 207 9.68 14.81 -2.11
C ASP A 207 10.30 14.71 -3.51
N TRP A 208 9.50 14.30 -4.49
CA TRP A 208 9.97 14.02 -5.85
C TRP A 208 9.72 15.17 -6.83
N LYS A 209 9.43 16.35 -6.32
CA LYS A 209 9.31 17.56 -7.15
C LYS A 209 10.67 17.87 -7.77
N GLY A 210 10.72 17.87 -9.11
CA GLY A 210 11.95 18.19 -9.85
C GLY A 210 12.91 17.01 -10.11
N ILE A 211 12.58 15.78 -9.67
CA ILE A 211 13.37 14.61 -10.07
C ILE A 211 13.18 14.37 -11.56
N GLN A 212 14.28 14.52 -12.30
CA GLN A 212 14.40 14.09 -13.69
C GLN A 212 15.18 12.77 -13.70
N LEU A 213 14.61 11.75 -14.32
CA LEU A 213 15.36 10.55 -14.67
C LEU A 213 16.24 10.91 -15.87
N SER A 214 17.49 11.31 -15.62
CA SER A 214 18.49 11.37 -16.68
C SER A 214 18.90 9.93 -17.01
N VAL A 215 18.49 9.44 -18.16
CA VAL A 215 19.14 8.29 -18.78
C VAL A 215 20.51 8.82 -19.23
N ASN A 216 21.55 8.57 -18.43
CA ASN A 216 22.92 8.73 -18.95
C ASN A 216 23.06 7.70 -20.07
N GLU A 217 22.97 8.14 -21.30
CA GLU A 217 23.52 7.38 -22.41
C GLU A 217 24.99 7.10 -22.04
N ALA A 218 25.29 5.85 -21.72
CA ALA A 218 26.67 5.41 -21.60
C ALA A 218 27.27 5.64 -23.00
N SER A 219 27.89 6.82 -23.17
CA SER A 219 28.68 7.09 -24.35
C SER A 219 29.76 6.03 -24.37
N GLY A 220 29.56 5.03 -25.24
CA GLY A 220 30.57 4.04 -25.54
C GLY A 220 31.86 4.73 -25.97
N LYS A 221 32.88 4.55 -25.19
CA LYS A 221 34.27 4.66 -25.57
C LYS A 221 34.96 3.36 -25.18
#